data_80ae50be6477eee8c03e3c89799f547e
#
_entry.id   80ae50be6477eee8c03e3c89799f547e
#
_cell.length_a   1.000
_cell.length_b   1.000
_cell.length_c   1.000
_cell.angle_alpha   90.00
_cell.angle_beta   90.00
_cell.angle_gamma   90.00
#
_symmetry.space_group_name_H-M   'P 1'
#
loop_
_entity.id
_entity.type
_entity.pdbx_description
1 polymer ?
#
loop_
_entity_poly.entity_id
_entity_poly.type
_entity_poly.pdbx_seq_one_letter_code
_entity_poly.pdbx_strand_id
1 'polypeptide(L)'
;EAEKVAAYAEAQAKKQQQQVAAASAKAKKQEDKKRRYSPDEAARLLPKVELQIREQEAMMGLLEKQMADPANHTSPEHSAAMAAEHEEYEQTIAELMEKWELLMEAAEDA
;
A
#
# COMPACT_ATOMS: atom_id res chain seq x y z
N GLU A 1 12.86 29.16 -7.15
CA GLU A 1 13.24 27.74 -7.28
C GLU A 1 13.76 27.14 -5.96
N ALA A 2 14.55 27.92 -5.18
CA ALA A 2 15.03 27.46 -3.89
C ALA A 2 13.90 27.18 -2.89
N GLU A 3 12.84 27.95 -2.92
CA GLU A 3 11.65 27.75 -2.07
C GLU A 3 10.92 26.47 -2.42
N LYS A 4 10.83 26.11 -3.70
CA LYS A 4 10.19 24.87 -4.14
C LYS A 4 10.99 23.64 -3.72
N VAL A 5 12.32 23.73 -3.78
CA VAL A 5 13.20 22.63 -3.34
C VAL A 5 13.10 22.44 -1.83
N ALA A 6 13.08 23.52 -1.04
CA ALA A 6 12.92 23.44 0.42
C ALA A 6 11.55 22.85 0.81
N ALA A 7 10.47 23.25 0.15
CA ALA A 7 9.14 22.71 0.39
C ALA A 7 9.06 21.24 0.08
N TYR A 8 9.69 20.80 -1.01
CA TYR A 8 9.76 19.39 -1.39
C TYR A 8 10.52 18.57 -0.34
N ALA A 9 11.67 19.08 0.14
CA ALA A 9 12.47 18.39 1.16
C ALA A 9 11.71 18.26 2.47
N GLU A 10 10.99 19.30 2.91
CA GLU A 10 10.15 19.26 4.10
C GLU A 10 9.02 18.25 3.99
N ALA A 11 8.37 18.20 2.82
CA ALA A 11 7.30 17.24 2.57
C ALA A 11 7.82 15.80 2.63
N GLN A 12 9.00 15.53 2.08
CA GLN A 12 9.63 14.22 2.13
C GLN A 12 10.03 13.81 3.55
N ALA A 13 10.56 14.75 4.33
CA ALA A 13 10.93 14.49 5.72
C ALA A 13 9.70 14.14 6.58
N LYS A 14 8.61 14.88 6.43
CA LYS A 14 7.35 14.60 7.13
C LYS A 14 6.78 13.23 6.74
N LYS A 15 6.84 12.89 5.45
CA LYS A 15 6.38 11.62 4.94
C LYS A 15 7.16 10.46 5.54
N GLN A 16 8.49 10.56 5.64
CA GLN A 16 9.33 9.54 6.27
C GLN A 16 9.00 9.36 7.75
N GLN A 17 8.79 10.44 8.51
CA GLN A 17 8.40 10.36 9.90
C GLN A 17 7.05 9.67 10.09
N GLN A 18 6.07 9.99 9.24
CA GLN A 18 4.77 9.35 9.28
C GLN A 18 4.86 7.86 8.95
N GLN A 19 5.71 7.47 8.00
CA GLN A 19 5.91 6.08 7.64
C GLN A 19 6.52 5.26 8.78
N VAL A 20 7.49 5.82 9.49
CA VAL A 20 8.12 5.15 10.64
C VAL A 20 7.10 4.96 11.78
N ALA A 21 6.32 5.99 12.12
CA ALA A 21 5.29 5.90 13.13
C ALA A 21 4.20 4.88 12.74
N ALA A 22 3.79 4.89 11.47
CA ALA A 22 2.79 3.95 10.96
C ALA A 22 3.30 2.51 11.01
N ALA A 23 4.58 2.26 10.71
CA ALA A 23 5.17 0.93 10.77
C ALA A 23 5.15 0.36 12.20
N SER A 24 5.47 1.18 13.21
CA SER A 24 5.42 0.77 14.62
C SER A 24 3.99 0.44 15.07
N ALA A 25 3.01 1.27 14.69
CA ALA A 25 1.60 1.02 14.98
C ALA A 25 1.08 -0.23 14.28
N LYS A 26 1.49 -0.47 13.04
CA LYS A 26 1.13 -1.65 12.27
C LYS A 26 1.68 -2.93 12.90
N ALA A 27 2.90 -2.92 13.39
CA ALA A 27 3.50 -4.09 14.04
C ALA A 27 2.67 -4.56 15.25
N LYS A 28 2.19 -3.62 16.08
CA LYS A 28 1.32 -3.93 17.22
C LYS A 28 -0.03 -4.47 16.78
N LYS A 29 -0.63 -3.88 15.74
CA LYS A 29 -1.90 -4.33 15.19
C LYS A 29 -1.79 -5.71 14.58
N GLN A 30 -0.66 -6.05 13.97
CA GLN A 30 -0.42 -7.36 13.38
C GLN A 30 -0.40 -8.47 14.44
N GLU A 31 0.25 -8.26 15.58
CA GLU A 31 0.25 -9.22 16.67
C GLU A 31 -1.15 -9.46 17.19
N ASP A 32 -1.94 -8.40 17.38
CA ASP A 32 -3.33 -8.50 17.83
C ASP A 32 -4.21 -9.22 16.80
N LYS A 33 -4.01 -8.95 15.51
CA LYS A 33 -4.75 -9.60 14.43
C LYS A 33 -4.40 -11.08 14.28
N LYS A 34 -3.13 -11.45 14.47
CA LYS A 34 -2.68 -12.83 14.40
C LYS A 34 -3.42 -13.70 15.42
N ARG A 35 -3.71 -13.16 16.60
CA ARG A 35 -4.45 -13.85 17.66
C ARG A 35 -5.94 -13.99 17.37
N ARG A 36 -6.47 -13.20 16.40
CA ARG A 36 -7.91 -13.18 16.09
C ARG A 36 -8.34 -14.20 15.05
N TYR A 37 -7.44 -14.65 14.19
CA TYR A 37 -7.79 -15.59 13.13
C TYR A 37 -7.65 -17.02 13.56
N SER A 38 -8.74 -17.79 13.42
CA SER A 38 -8.68 -19.24 13.53
C SER A 38 -8.15 -19.82 12.21
N PRO A 39 -7.63 -21.07 12.20
CA PRO A 39 -7.21 -21.71 10.94
C PRO A 39 -8.33 -21.82 9.92
N ASP A 40 -9.55 -22.11 10.33
CA ASP A 40 -10.71 -22.22 9.42
C ASP A 40 -11.08 -20.85 8.83
N GLU A 41 -11.06 -19.82 9.65
CA GLU A 41 -11.32 -18.45 9.20
C GLU A 41 -10.25 -17.98 8.21
N ALA A 42 -8.99 -18.26 8.51
CA ALA A 42 -7.87 -17.93 7.63
C ALA A 42 -8.02 -18.63 6.27
N ALA A 43 -8.37 -19.90 6.26
CA ALA A 43 -8.57 -20.64 5.02
C ALA A 43 -9.69 -20.06 4.15
N ARG A 44 -10.75 -19.53 4.77
CA ARG A 44 -11.84 -18.88 4.02
C ARG A 44 -11.45 -17.51 3.47
N LEU A 45 -10.64 -16.75 4.22
CA LEU A 45 -10.28 -15.39 3.86
C LEU A 45 -9.13 -15.32 2.85
N LEU A 46 -8.23 -16.31 2.85
CA LEU A 46 -7.07 -16.33 1.96
C LEU A 46 -7.41 -16.12 0.48
N PRO A 47 -8.35 -16.87 -0.13
CA PRO A 47 -8.68 -16.65 -1.53
C PRO A 47 -9.21 -15.24 -1.82
N LYS A 48 -9.95 -14.68 -0.88
CA LYS A 48 -10.50 -13.32 -1.01
C LYS A 48 -9.41 -12.27 -1.01
N VAL A 49 -8.44 -12.39 -0.09
CA VAL A 49 -7.32 -11.47 0.00
C VAL A 49 -6.42 -11.60 -1.23
N GLU A 50 -6.15 -12.82 -1.68
CA GLU A 50 -5.37 -13.05 -2.89
C GLU A 50 -6.01 -12.41 -4.13
N LEU A 51 -7.34 -12.50 -4.25
CA LEU A 51 -8.07 -11.85 -5.32
C LEU A 51 -7.96 -10.32 -5.23
N GLN A 52 -8.11 -9.76 -4.03
CA GLN A 52 -7.98 -8.32 -3.81
C GLN A 52 -6.58 -7.82 -4.19
N ILE A 53 -5.54 -8.56 -3.83
CA ILE A 53 -4.15 -8.22 -4.21
C ILE A 53 -4.02 -8.16 -5.73
N ARG A 54 -4.51 -9.19 -6.44
CA ARG A 54 -4.42 -9.24 -7.90
C ARG A 54 -5.19 -8.11 -8.57
N GLU A 55 -6.37 -7.76 -8.04
CA GLU A 55 -7.17 -6.65 -8.54
C GLU A 55 -6.45 -5.32 -8.38
N GLN A 56 -5.87 -5.09 -7.20
CA GLN A 56 -5.13 -3.85 -6.93
C GLN A 56 -3.86 -3.76 -7.78
N GLU A 57 -3.14 -4.86 -7.94
CA GLU A 57 -1.96 -4.90 -8.82
C GLU A 57 -2.31 -4.62 -10.28
N ALA A 58 -3.44 -5.15 -10.76
CA ALA A 58 -3.92 -4.89 -12.11
C ALA A 58 -4.27 -3.42 -12.32
N MET A 59 -4.95 -2.80 -11.35
CA MET A 59 -5.29 -1.37 -11.40
C MET A 59 -4.05 -0.50 -11.36
N MET A 60 -3.09 -0.84 -10.51
CA MET A 60 -1.81 -0.13 -10.43
C MET A 60 -1.04 -0.24 -11.76
N GLY A 61 -1.05 -1.41 -12.38
CA GLY A 61 -0.42 -1.62 -13.68
C GLY A 61 -1.02 -0.74 -14.78
N LEU A 62 -2.34 -0.58 -14.78
CA LEU A 62 -3.01 0.32 -15.72
C LEU A 62 -2.60 1.79 -15.49
N LEU A 63 -2.52 2.20 -14.23
CA LEU A 63 -2.07 3.54 -13.88
C LEU A 63 -0.62 3.77 -14.29
N GLU A 64 0.25 2.78 -14.10
CA GLU A 64 1.66 2.86 -14.50
C GLU A 64 1.80 3.06 -16.01
N LYS A 65 0.95 2.42 -16.81
CA LYS A 65 0.90 2.65 -18.26
C LYS A 65 0.50 4.08 -18.61
N GLN A 66 -0.48 4.62 -17.87
CA GLN A 66 -0.89 6.01 -18.06
C GLN A 66 0.23 6.98 -17.67
N MET A 67 0.94 6.70 -16.59
CA MET A 67 2.07 7.51 -16.13
C MET A 67 3.25 7.47 -17.10
N ALA A 68 3.44 6.37 -17.80
CA ALA A 68 4.49 6.23 -18.81
C ALA A 68 4.20 6.95 -20.12
N ASP A 69 2.93 7.28 -20.38
CA ASP A 69 2.52 7.97 -21.62
C ASP A 69 2.77 9.47 -21.49
N PRO A 70 3.67 10.05 -22.34
CA PRO A 70 3.92 11.49 -22.29
C PRO A 70 2.68 12.37 -22.52
N ALA A 71 1.69 11.86 -23.24
CA ALA A 71 0.45 12.59 -23.49
C ALA A 71 -0.35 12.87 -22.21
N ASN A 72 -0.13 12.12 -21.16
CA ASN A 72 -0.83 12.29 -19.87
C ASN A 72 -0.12 13.28 -18.94
N HIS A 73 1.07 13.76 -19.28
CA HIS A 73 1.81 14.75 -18.50
C HIS A 73 1.50 16.16 -18.97
N THR A 74 0.22 16.55 -18.89
CA THR A 74 -0.28 17.85 -19.40
C THR A 74 -0.03 18.99 -18.43
N SER A 75 0.11 18.69 -17.13
CA SER A 75 0.38 19.70 -16.10
C SER A 75 1.09 19.05 -14.92
N PRO A 76 1.84 19.84 -14.11
CA PRO A 76 2.43 19.32 -12.86
C PRO A 76 1.38 18.79 -11.88
N GLU A 77 0.21 19.41 -11.83
CA GLU A 77 -0.88 19.00 -10.97
C GLU A 77 -1.41 17.61 -11.35
N HIS A 78 -1.57 17.38 -12.66
CA HIS A 78 -2.04 16.08 -13.14
C HIS A 78 -1.01 14.98 -12.88
N SER A 79 0.26 15.26 -13.12
CA SER A 79 1.35 14.30 -12.83
C SER A 79 1.44 14.00 -11.34
N ALA A 80 1.28 15.01 -10.49
CA ALA A 80 1.28 14.83 -9.03
C ALA A 80 0.07 14.00 -8.58
N ALA A 81 -1.09 14.19 -9.19
CA ALA A 81 -2.29 13.42 -8.88
C ALA A 81 -2.12 11.94 -9.23
N MET A 82 -1.51 11.64 -10.38
CA MET A 82 -1.21 10.25 -10.76
C MET A 82 -0.21 9.60 -9.80
N ALA A 83 0.82 10.34 -9.40
CA ALA A 83 1.81 9.85 -8.44
C ALA A 83 1.18 9.55 -7.08
N ALA A 84 0.28 10.40 -6.61
CA ALA A 84 -0.44 10.21 -5.36
C ALA A 84 -1.35 8.97 -5.42
N GLU A 85 -2.05 8.79 -6.52
CA GLU A 85 -2.91 7.62 -6.74
C GLU A 85 -2.08 6.33 -6.78
N HIS A 86 -0.94 6.36 -7.44
CA HIS A 86 0.00 5.23 -7.49
C HIS A 86 0.46 4.84 -6.07
N GLU A 87 0.77 5.82 -5.25
CA GLU A 87 1.18 5.61 -3.87
C GLU A 87 0.05 4.97 -3.04
N GLU A 88 -1.20 5.37 -3.27
CA GLU A 88 -2.35 4.77 -2.60
C GLU A 88 -2.48 3.29 -2.95
N TYR A 89 -2.28 2.92 -4.22
CA TYR A 89 -2.28 1.51 -4.63
C TYR A 89 -1.15 0.73 -3.95
N GLU A 90 0.05 1.30 -3.89
CA GLU A 90 1.19 0.66 -3.22
C GLU A 90 0.89 0.38 -1.75
N GLN A 91 0.30 1.35 -1.04
CA GLN A 91 -0.06 1.19 0.36
C GLN A 91 -1.14 0.12 0.56
N THR A 92 -2.17 0.14 -0.27
CA THR A 92 -3.25 -0.84 -0.20
C THR A 92 -2.72 -2.26 -0.43
N ILE A 93 -1.85 -2.44 -1.43
CA ILE A 93 -1.23 -3.73 -1.73
C ILE A 93 -0.36 -4.19 -0.56
N ALA A 94 0.43 -3.29 0.02
CA ALA A 94 1.27 -3.62 1.18
C ALA A 94 0.43 -4.09 2.38
N GLU A 95 -0.67 -3.41 2.66
CA GLU A 95 -1.59 -3.78 3.74
C GLU A 95 -2.24 -5.14 3.48
N LEU A 96 -2.65 -5.40 2.24
CA LEU A 96 -3.23 -6.68 1.86
C LEU A 96 -2.22 -7.82 1.97
N MET A 97 -0.96 -7.56 1.59
CA MET A 97 0.10 -8.56 1.72
C MET A 97 0.42 -8.89 3.17
N GLU A 98 0.42 -7.89 4.06
CA GLU A 98 0.57 -8.11 5.49
C GLU A 98 -0.55 -9.00 6.04
N LYS A 99 -1.79 -8.70 5.64
CA LYS A 99 -2.95 -9.49 6.02
C LYS A 99 -2.84 -10.92 5.49
N TRP A 100 -2.40 -11.06 4.26
CA TRP A 100 -2.18 -12.36 3.64
C TRP A 100 -1.17 -13.21 4.42
N GLU A 101 -0.05 -12.61 4.83
CA GLU A 101 0.96 -13.30 5.63
C GLU A 101 0.41 -13.77 6.98
N LEU A 102 -0.37 -12.92 7.64
CA LEU A 102 -1.02 -13.27 8.92
C LEU A 102 -2.01 -14.43 8.74
N LEU A 103 -2.77 -14.42 7.65
CA LEU A 103 -3.71 -15.48 7.35
C LEU A 103 -3.00 -16.78 7.01
N MET A 104 -1.89 -16.72 6.27
CA MET A 104 -1.08 -17.90 5.98
C MET A 104 -0.53 -18.55 7.26
N GLU A 105 0.01 -17.73 8.17
CA GLU A 105 0.50 -18.22 9.45
C GLU A 105 -0.62 -18.86 10.28
N ALA A 106 -1.78 -18.21 10.33
CA ALA A 106 -2.94 -18.74 11.07
C ALA A 106 -3.43 -20.06 10.48
N ALA A 107 -3.40 -20.21 9.17
CA ALA A 107 -3.78 -21.45 8.48
C ALA A 107 -2.79 -22.59 8.75
N GLU A 108 -1.51 -22.27 8.90
CA GLU A 108 -0.47 -23.26 9.22
C GLU A 108 -0.53 -23.78 10.66
N ASP A 109 -1.07 -22.98 11.56
CA ASP A 109 -1.21 -23.34 12.99
C ASP A 109 -2.32 -24.36 13.25
N ALA A 110 -2.96 -24.90 12.24
CA ALA A 110 -4.03 -25.89 12.36
C ALA A 110 -3.53 -27.27 12.78
#